data_0b70597e1d4267c4328c17ad74a2db3c
#
_entry.id   0b70597e1d4267c4328c17ad74a2db3c
#
_cell.length_a   1.000
_cell.length_b   1.000
_cell.length_c   1.000
_cell.angle_alpha   90.00
_cell.angle_beta   90.00
_cell.angle_gamma   90.00
#
_symmetry.space_group_name_H-M   'P 1'
#
loop_
_entity.id
_entity.type
_entity.pdbx_description
1 polymer ?
#
loop_
_entity_poly.entity_id
_entity_poly.type
_entity_poly.pdbx_seq_one_letter_code
_entity_poly.pdbx_strand_id
1 'polypeptide(L)'
;MNEVTKAHRAQVIQLESMIKTMPQELNRPLDHFFAHRVYVRRLCTPAGTLSIGKLHRFSQVNALLAGHVSIKTPEGVIERVAPCVWVSPAGTKNISYFHEDTIWISAHGTDEVDIDKLEEEQICSSYEEFDKLEVI
;
A
#
# COMPACT_ATOMS: atom_id res chain seq x y z
N MET A 1 0.13 20.10 -8.00
CA MET A 1 -0.67 18.87 -7.86
C MET A 1 -1.95 19.04 -8.66
N ASN A 2 -2.27 18.07 -9.50
CA ASN A 2 -3.46 18.15 -10.35
C ASN A 2 -4.74 17.82 -9.57
N GLU A 3 -5.89 18.13 -10.17
CA GLU A 3 -7.19 17.94 -9.53
C GLU A 3 -7.53 16.47 -9.26
N VAL A 4 -7.07 15.56 -10.12
CA VAL A 4 -7.27 14.11 -9.95
C VAL A 4 -6.58 13.63 -8.69
N THR A 5 -5.35 14.04 -8.46
CA THR A 5 -4.58 13.69 -7.26
C THR A 5 -5.21 14.30 -6.01
N LYS A 6 -5.65 15.55 -6.06
CA LYS A 6 -6.34 16.21 -4.94
C LYS A 6 -7.62 15.48 -4.57
N ALA A 7 -8.44 15.12 -5.56
CA ALA A 7 -9.69 14.42 -5.33
C ALA A 7 -9.45 13.05 -4.70
N HIS A 8 -8.44 12.31 -5.18
CA HIS A 8 -8.07 11.03 -4.62
C HIS A 8 -7.63 11.15 -3.15
N ARG A 9 -6.75 12.10 -2.84
CA ARG A 9 -6.27 12.34 -1.47
C ARG A 9 -7.41 12.68 -0.52
N ALA A 10 -8.36 13.52 -0.98
CA ALA A 10 -9.53 13.87 -0.18
C ALA A 10 -10.39 12.65 0.13
N GLN A 11 -10.61 11.78 -0.85
CA GLN A 11 -11.35 10.53 -0.66
C GLN A 11 -10.64 9.58 0.31
N VAL A 12 -9.32 9.45 0.20
CA VAL A 12 -8.51 8.63 1.10
C VAL A 12 -8.64 9.12 2.55
N ILE A 13 -8.49 10.41 2.77
CA ILE A 13 -8.58 11.00 4.11
C ILE A 13 -9.98 10.78 4.71
N GLN A 14 -11.03 11.04 3.93
CA GLN A 14 -12.41 10.86 4.38
C GLN A 14 -12.70 9.40 4.73
N LEU A 15 -12.34 8.49 3.85
CA LEU A 15 -12.59 7.06 4.06
C LEU A 15 -11.78 6.51 5.23
N GLU A 16 -10.53 6.96 5.40
CA GLU A 16 -9.68 6.55 6.51
C GLU A 16 -10.31 6.94 7.86
N SER A 17 -10.88 8.14 7.95
CA SER A 17 -11.60 8.60 9.14
C SER A 17 -12.80 7.71 9.45
N MET A 18 -13.53 7.29 8.42
CA MET A 18 -14.69 6.40 8.59
C MET A 18 -14.26 4.99 9.01
N ILE A 19 -13.25 4.43 8.37
CA ILE A 19 -12.76 3.07 8.65
C ILE A 19 -12.27 2.93 10.10
N LYS A 20 -11.64 3.96 10.65
CA LYS A 20 -11.16 3.95 12.03
C LYS A 20 -12.28 3.72 13.06
N THR A 21 -13.52 4.04 12.72
CA THR A 21 -14.68 3.84 13.61
C THR A 21 -15.34 2.48 13.41
N MET A 22 -14.90 1.69 12.45
CA MET A 22 -15.47 0.39 12.10
C MET A 22 -14.67 -0.76 12.73
N PRO A 23 -15.27 -1.97 12.85
CA PRO A 23 -14.51 -3.15 13.28
C PRO A 23 -13.31 -3.39 12.37
N GLN A 24 -12.16 -3.69 12.96
CA GLN A 24 -10.91 -3.91 12.23
C GLN A 24 -10.72 -5.40 11.96
N GLU A 25 -10.27 -5.73 10.74
CA GLU A 25 -9.86 -7.09 10.41
C GLU A 25 -8.49 -7.37 11.01
N LEU A 26 -8.41 -8.28 11.96
CA LEU A 26 -7.18 -8.62 12.66
C LEU A 26 -6.48 -9.86 12.09
N ASN A 27 -7.17 -10.63 11.23
CA ASN A 27 -6.59 -11.83 10.65
C ASN A 27 -5.89 -11.52 9.31
N ARG A 28 -4.81 -10.75 9.43
CA ARG A 28 -3.97 -10.37 8.28
C ARG A 28 -2.51 -10.71 8.56
N PRO A 29 -2.15 -12.00 8.48
CA PRO A 29 -0.77 -12.43 8.73
C PRO A 29 0.22 -11.68 7.85
N LEU A 30 1.28 -11.19 8.47
CA LEU A 30 2.32 -10.40 7.82
C LEU A 30 3.67 -11.06 8.07
N ASP A 31 4.36 -11.40 6.98
CA ASP A 31 5.69 -11.99 7.04
C ASP A 31 6.72 -11.06 6.43
N HIS A 32 7.93 -11.10 6.97
CA HIS A 32 9.04 -10.26 6.55
C HIS A 32 10.18 -11.12 6.02
N PHE A 33 10.73 -10.72 4.88
CA PHE A 33 11.86 -11.41 4.25
C PHE A 33 12.95 -10.40 3.90
N PHE A 34 14.18 -10.69 4.29
CA PHE A 34 15.32 -9.83 4.01
C PHE A 34 16.33 -10.58 3.16
N ALA A 35 16.82 -9.92 2.11
CA ALA A 35 17.93 -10.38 1.31
C ALA A 35 18.84 -9.18 1.03
N HIS A 36 19.93 -9.37 0.28
CA HIS A 36 20.86 -8.29 -0.01
C HIS A 36 20.15 -7.11 -0.69
N ARG A 37 20.09 -5.96 0.00
CA ARG A 37 19.52 -4.72 -0.48
C ARG A 37 18.03 -4.79 -0.86
N VAL A 38 17.30 -5.77 -0.33
CA VAL A 38 15.86 -5.88 -0.57
C VAL A 38 15.15 -6.38 0.66
N TYR A 39 14.00 -5.77 0.91
CA TYR A 39 13.03 -6.22 1.89
C TYR A 39 11.74 -6.60 1.17
N VAL A 40 11.21 -7.77 1.48
CA VAL A 40 9.93 -8.23 0.95
C VAL A 40 8.99 -8.51 2.10
N ARG A 41 7.76 -7.99 2.00
CA ARG A 41 6.69 -8.32 2.92
C ARG A 41 5.61 -9.11 2.20
N ARG A 42 5.06 -10.09 2.90
CA ARG A 42 3.93 -10.89 2.41
C ARG A 42 2.76 -10.66 3.36
N LEU A 43 1.68 -10.13 2.83
CA LEU A 43 0.46 -9.85 3.58
C LEU A 43 -0.66 -10.73 3.05
N CYS A 44 -1.28 -11.51 3.94
CA CYS A 44 -2.46 -12.31 3.62
C CYS A 44 -3.69 -11.55 4.14
N THR A 45 -4.69 -11.36 3.29
CA THR A 45 -5.90 -10.60 3.63
C THR A 45 -7.12 -11.40 3.24
N PRO A 46 -8.09 -11.58 4.15
CA PRO A 46 -9.31 -12.33 3.83
C PRO A 46 -10.24 -11.57 2.89
N ALA A 47 -11.05 -12.32 2.14
CA ALA A 47 -12.08 -11.76 1.29
C ALA A 47 -13.03 -10.84 2.06
N GLY A 48 -13.51 -9.79 1.40
CA GLY A 48 -14.44 -8.83 1.98
C GLY A 48 -13.78 -7.72 2.79
N THR A 49 -12.45 -7.68 2.85
CA THR A 49 -11.72 -6.62 3.56
C THR A 49 -11.60 -5.37 2.70
N LEU A 50 -11.84 -4.21 3.31
CA LEU A 50 -11.54 -2.91 2.74
C LEU A 50 -10.36 -2.33 3.49
N SER A 51 -9.31 -1.92 2.77
CA SER A 51 -8.07 -1.47 3.37
C SER A 51 -7.57 -0.19 2.72
N ILE A 52 -6.99 0.67 3.55
CA ILE A 52 -6.23 1.83 3.07
C ILE A 52 -4.78 1.60 3.41
N GLY A 53 -3.91 1.67 2.40
CA GLY A 53 -2.49 1.49 2.57
C GLY A 53 -1.82 2.67 3.27
N LYS A 54 -0.59 2.47 3.68
CA LYS A 54 0.26 3.55 4.18
C LYS A 54 0.79 4.37 3.00
N LEU A 55 1.18 5.60 3.27
CA LEU A 55 1.74 6.49 2.25
C LEU A 55 3.21 6.14 2.02
N HIS A 56 3.51 5.60 0.85
CA HIS A 56 4.85 5.15 0.51
C HIS A 56 5.73 6.27 -0.03
N ARG A 57 6.90 6.42 0.57
CA ARG A 57 7.89 7.43 0.14
C ARG A 57 8.50 7.08 -1.21
N PHE A 58 8.74 5.80 -1.45
CA PHE A 58 9.40 5.30 -2.66
C PHE A 58 8.47 4.41 -3.47
N SER A 59 8.83 4.21 -4.74
CA SER A 59 8.17 3.19 -5.56
C SER A 59 8.45 1.80 -5.02
N GLN A 60 7.55 0.86 -5.32
CA GLN A 60 7.70 -0.53 -4.89
C GLN A 60 7.16 -1.48 -5.94
N VAL A 61 7.72 -2.68 -5.97
CA VAL A 61 7.21 -3.77 -6.81
C VAL A 61 6.22 -4.58 -6.01
N ASN A 62 5.06 -4.84 -6.60
CA ASN A 62 4.00 -5.63 -5.99
C ASN A 62 3.73 -6.89 -6.82
N ALA A 63 3.33 -7.95 -6.14
CA ALA A 63 2.85 -9.17 -6.79
C ALA A 63 1.68 -9.75 -6.01
N LEU A 64 0.65 -10.19 -6.72
CA LEU A 64 -0.38 -11.06 -6.13
C LEU A 64 -0.05 -12.50 -6.46
N LEU A 65 0.11 -13.33 -5.43
CA LEU A 65 0.29 -14.77 -5.57
C LEU A 65 -1.04 -15.51 -5.58
N ALA A 66 -2.06 -14.95 -4.94
CA ALA A 66 -3.42 -15.48 -4.91
C ALA A 66 -4.38 -14.31 -4.75
N GLY A 67 -5.60 -14.48 -5.25
CA GLY A 67 -6.72 -13.59 -4.98
C GLY A 67 -7.02 -12.59 -6.09
N HIS A 68 -7.93 -11.68 -5.73
CA HIS A 68 -8.45 -10.62 -6.61
C HIS A 68 -8.71 -9.39 -5.78
N VAL A 69 -8.16 -8.25 -6.20
CA VAL A 69 -8.30 -6.98 -5.50
C VAL A 69 -8.65 -5.85 -6.48
N SER A 70 -9.59 -4.98 -6.05
CA SER A 70 -9.88 -3.73 -6.74
C SER A 70 -9.12 -2.62 -6.02
N ILE A 71 -8.32 -1.85 -6.75
CA ILE A 71 -7.49 -0.78 -6.18
C ILE A 71 -7.93 0.56 -6.74
N LYS A 72 -8.39 1.46 -5.86
CA LYS A 72 -8.74 2.83 -6.23
C LYS A 72 -7.48 3.68 -6.21
N THR A 73 -7.09 4.15 -7.37
CA THR A 73 -5.94 5.05 -7.59
C THR A 73 -6.42 6.44 -7.98
N PRO A 74 -5.53 7.46 -8.04
CA PRO A 74 -5.92 8.77 -8.55
C PRO A 74 -6.56 8.74 -9.94
N GLU A 75 -6.12 7.81 -10.81
CA GLU A 75 -6.60 7.70 -12.20
C GLU A 75 -7.84 6.82 -12.33
N GLY A 76 -8.30 6.20 -11.26
CA GLY A 76 -9.47 5.33 -11.27
C GLY A 76 -9.23 3.99 -10.60
N VAL A 77 -10.19 3.09 -10.73
CA VAL A 77 -10.11 1.75 -10.16
C VAL A 77 -9.41 0.81 -11.13
N ILE A 78 -8.41 0.09 -10.64
CA ILE A 78 -7.74 -0.97 -11.39
C ILE A 78 -8.00 -2.30 -10.70
N GLU A 79 -8.14 -3.35 -11.52
CA GLU A 79 -8.31 -4.71 -11.04
C GLU A 79 -6.98 -5.46 -11.11
N ARG A 80 -6.66 -6.19 -10.03
CA ARG A 80 -5.50 -7.08 -10.02
C ARG A 80 -5.98 -8.48 -9.67
N VAL A 81 -5.74 -9.41 -10.58
CA VAL A 81 -6.08 -10.82 -10.42
C VAL A 81 -4.80 -11.64 -10.47
N ALA A 82 -4.59 -12.48 -9.47
CA ALA A 82 -3.38 -13.30 -9.38
C ALA A 82 -3.34 -14.37 -10.49
N PRO A 83 -2.13 -14.68 -11.01
CA PRO A 83 -0.86 -14.09 -10.67
C PRO A 83 -0.62 -12.79 -11.46
N CYS A 84 -0.12 -11.76 -10.81
CA CYS A 84 0.24 -10.53 -11.52
C CYS A 84 1.32 -9.75 -10.74
N VAL A 85 2.04 -8.89 -11.46
CA VAL A 85 3.11 -8.04 -10.92
C VAL A 85 2.91 -6.63 -11.47
N TRP A 86 3.09 -5.62 -10.61
CA TRP A 86 3.03 -4.22 -11.03
C TRP A 86 3.92 -3.36 -10.14
N VAL A 87 4.18 -2.14 -10.58
CA VAL A 87 4.94 -1.15 -9.81
C VAL A 87 4.00 -0.06 -9.34
N SER A 88 4.05 0.25 -8.04
CA SER A 88 3.38 1.41 -7.47
C SER A 88 4.38 2.57 -7.42
N PRO A 89 4.00 3.78 -7.89
CA PRO A 89 4.89 4.93 -7.83
C PRO A 89 5.07 5.46 -6.42
N ALA A 90 6.11 6.26 -6.21
CA ALA A 90 6.27 7.02 -4.98
C ALA A 90 5.03 7.88 -4.73
N GLY A 91 4.65 8.02 -3.47
CA GLY A 91 3.44 8.77 -3.08
C GLY A 91 2.16 7.96 -3.13
N THR A 92 2.25 6.65 -3.37
CA THR A 92 1.08 5.77 -3.39
C THR A 92 0.48 5.61 -2.00
N LYS A 93 -0.81 5.90 -1.90
CA LYS A 93 -1.67 5.54 -0.78
C LYS A 93 -3.05 5.29 -1.35
N ASN A 94 -3.37 4.03 -1.59
CA ASN A 94 -4.57 3.61 -2.30
C ASN A 94 -5.58 2.92 -1.39
N ILE A 95 -6.81 2.84 -1.89
CA ILE A 95 -7.91 2.13 -1.25
C ILE A 95 -8.04 0.80 -1.97
N SER A 96 -8.03 -0.30 -1.22
CA SER A 96 -8.10 -1.65 -1.79
C SER A 96 -9.27 -2.42 -1.21
N TYR A 97 -10.03 -3.07 -2.10
CA TYR A 97 -11.08 -4.00 -1.70
C TYR A 97 -10.74 -5.40 -2.18
N PHE A 98 -10.72 -6.35 -1.25
CA PHE A 98 -10.30 -7.73 -1.48
C PHE A 98 -11.52 -8.60 -1.76
N HIS A 99 -11.70 -9.01 -3.02
CA HIS A 99 -12.85 -9.86 -3.43
C HIS A 99 -12.68 -11.31 -2.99
N GLU A 100 -11.44 -11.75 -2.86
CA GLU A 100 -11.07 -13.11 -2.48
C GLU A 100 -9.97 -13.06 -1.43
N ASP A 101 -9.71 -14.19 -0.77
CA ASP A 101 -8.52 -14.32 0.08
C ASP A 101 -7.29 -14.05 -0.77
N THR A 102 -6.47 -13.10 -0.35
CA THR A 102 -5.39 -12.57 -1.18
C THR A 102 -4.05 -12.70 -0.49
N ILE A 103 -3.03 -13.08 -1.26
CA ILE A 103 -1.63 -13.06 -0.84
C ILE A 103 -0.94 -11.99 -1.68
N TRP A 104 -0.53 -10.91 -1.01
CA TRP A 104 0.10 -9.73 -1.64
C TRP A 104 1.53 -9.60 -1.17
N ILE A 105 2.46 -9.59 -2.11
CA ILE A 105 3.89 -9.37 -1.84
C ILE A 105 4.27 -7.98 -2.30
N SER A 106 5.04 -7.27 -1.45
CA SER A 106 5.64 -5.98 -1.81
C SER A 106 7.14 -6.04 -1.58
N ALA A 107 7.91 -5.63 -2.59
CA ALA A 107 9.37 -5.60 -2.53
C ALA A 107 9.86 -4.16 -2.47
N HIS A 108 10.73 -3.89 -1.51
CA HIS A 108 11.30 -2.56 -1.25
C HIS A 108 12.83 -2.64 -1.31
N GLY A 109 13.45 -1.73 -2.06
CA GLY A 109 14.91 -1.59 -2.05
C GLY A 109 15.35 -0.90 -0.77
N THR A 110 16.18 -1.57 0.02
CA THR A 110 16.71 -1.03 1.26
C THR A 110 17.85 -1.88 1.79
N ASP A 111 18.75 -1.25 2.53
CA ASP A 111 19.78 -1.95 3.31
C ASP A 111 19.33 -2.15 4.77
N GLU A 112 18.21 -1.55 5.17
CA GLU A 112 17.70 -1.61 6.54
C GLU A 112 17.07 -2.98 6.84
N VAL A 113 17.38 -3.54 8.01
CA VAL A 113 16.85 -4.82 8.47
C VAL A 113 16.07 -4.73 9.78
N ASP A 114 16.01 -3.55 10.38
CA ASP A 114 15.17 -3.28 11.55
C ASP A 114 13.80 -2.78 11.08
N ILE A 115 12.74 -3.47 11.46
CA ILE A 115 11.38 -3.18 10.97
C ILE A 115 10.94 -1.76 11.31
N ASP A 116 11.21 -1.27 12.52
CA ASP A 116 10.79 0.08 12.93
C ASP A 116 11.53 1.15 12.13
N LYS A 117 12.83 0.99 11.93
CA LYS A 117 13.63 1.90 11.12
C LYS A 117 13.25 1.85 9.65
N LEU A 118 12.90 0.66 9.17
CA LEU A 118 12.45 0.44 7.80
C LEU A 118 11.14 1.19 7.55
N GLU A 119 10.21 1.15 8.51
CA GLU A 119 8.95 1.88 8.39
C GLU A 119 9.21 3.40 8.34
N GLU A 120 10.10 3.94 9.18
CA GLU A 120 10.48 5.35 9.13
C GLU A 120 11.09 5.73 7.78
N GLU A 121 11.90 4.84 7.19
CA GLU A 121 12.53 5.08 5.89
C GLU A 121 11.52 5.07 4.73
N GLN A 122 10.58 4.13 4.74
CA GLN A 122 9.71 3.83 3.60
C GLN A 122 8.36 4.55 3.63
N ILE A 123 7.92 5.01 4.79
CA ILE A 123 6.56 5.53 5.00
C ILE A 123 6.61 7.00 5.39
N CYS A 124 5.74 7.80 4.75
CA CYS A 124 5.47 9.17 5.17
C CYS A 124 4.27 9.19 6.11
N SER A 125 4.30 10.04 7.14
CA SER A 125 3.20 10.17 8.09
C SER A 125 2.02 10.97 7.54
N SER A 126 2.24 11.80 6.53
CA SER A 126 1.21 12.64 5.92
C SER A 126 1.56 13.00 4.47
N TYR A 127 0.55 13.41 3.71
CA TYR A 127 0.75 13.94 2.36
C TYR A 127 1.61 15.21 2.38
N GLU A 128 1.48 16.02 3.43
CA GLU A 128 2.30 17.22 3.58
C GLU A 128 3.78 16.87 3.70
N GLU A 129 4.11 15.86 4.49
CA GLU A 129 5.49 15.37 4.60
C GLU A 129 6.01 14.89 3.25
N PHE A 130 5.19 14.10 2.53
CA PHE A 130 5.58 13.59 1.20
C PHE A 130 5.83 14.74 0.22
N ASP A 131 4.94 15.74 0.19
CA ASP A 131 5.04 16.86 -0.76
C ASP A 131 6.26 17.74 -0.51
N LYS A 132 6.80 17.74 0.71
CA LYS A 132 8.03 18.47 1.05
C LYS A 132 9.30 17.77 0.60
N LEU A 133 9.21 16.50 0.22
CA LEU A 133 10.36 15.77 -0.30
C LEU A 133 10.66 16.28 -1.70
N GLU A 134 11.93 16.60 -1.96
CA GLU A 134 12.38 16.86 -3.31
C GLU A 134 12.46 15.52 -4.05
N VAL A 135 11.50 15.29 -4.92
CA VAL A 135 11.53 14.13 -5.79
C VAL A 135 12.45 14.48 -6.95
N ILE A 136 13.61 13.91 -6.92
CA ILE A 136 14.58 14.06 -8.00
C ILE A 136 14.33 12.98 -9.03
#